data_06708fe77a6c24cd8e5f34efbbd9978c
#
_entry.id   06708fe77a6c24cd8e5f34efbbd9978c
#
_cell.length_a   1.000
_cell.length_b   1.000
_cell.length_c   1.000
_cell.angle_alpha   90.00
_cell.angle_beta   90.00
_cell.angle_gamma   90.00
#
_symmetry.space_group_name_H-M   'P 1'
#
loop_
_entity.id
_entity.type
_entity.pdbx_description
1 polymer ?
#
loop_
_entity_poly.entity_id
_entity_poly.type
_entity_poly.pdbx_seq_one_letter_code
_entity_poly.pdbx_strand_id
1 'polypeptide(L)'
;MFEPRALDGELAAVREAHAPDALVLDCERDFETLDPAVAESLGPLVDGLSPLSYPGEWLPSDAPDALRQYASGVFTIGAPGDGGVAWTRQTTPPTVFVKPRLGGSPGGFVDFLLAAALVEVGLDRPEQFLGFFEAHYPELDAAVALDPAATYQLAAALYEAFLGLHTREVFRGWAGAHPRLHGAWRDAGERLEPRLADLPGELARDETAFAAAAELACSAVKHGLDLPVPFGALDTLAYRDGGPVYAVRWAEKTFERLDG
;
A
#
# COMPACT_ATOMS: atom_id res chain seq x y z
N MET A 1 -7.20 7.14 22.69
CA MET A 1 -7.27 6.21 21.56
C MET A 1 -6.16 6.45 20.55
N PHE A 2 -5.78 7.69 20.30
CA PHE A 2 -4.65 8.10 19.48
C PHE A 2 -3.71 8.98 20.29
N GLU A 3 -2.41 8.68 20.28
CA GLU A 3 -1.40 9.46 20.98
C GLU A 3 -0.36 9.99 19.97
N PRO A 4 -0.04 11.30 19.98
CA PRO A 4 1.00 11.85 19.12
C PRO A 4 2.35 11.19 19.39
N ARG A 5 2.97 10.66 18.33
CA ARG A 5 4.32 10.09 18.38
C ARG A 5 5.35 11.15 18.02
N ALA A 6 6.28 11.43 18.92
CA ALA A 6 7.44 12.23 18.61
C ALA A 6 8.39 11.47 17.68
N LEU A 7 8.86 12.14 16.63
CA LEU A 7 9.89 11.62 15.72
C LEU A 7 11.22 12.30 16.02
N ASP A 8 12.30 11.54 15.95
CA ASP A 8 13.66 12.05 16.14
C ASP A 8 14.60 11.56 15.01
N GLY A 9 15.82 12.11 15.00
CA GLY A 9 16.90 11.68 14.12
C GLY A 9 16.49 11.60 12.64
N GLU A 10 16.73 10.44 12.04
CA GLU A 10 16.47 10.20 10.60
C GLU A 10 14.98 10.26 10.25
N LEU A 11 14.08 9.81 11.13
CA LEU A 11 12.63 9.88 10.91
C LEU A 11 12.14 11.33 10.86
N ALA A 12 12.61 12.19 11.77
CA ALA A 12 12.27 13.61 11.76
C ALA A 12 12.76 14.28 10.47
N ALA A 13 13.96 13.93 9.99
CA ALA A 13 14.50 14.45 8.73
C ALA A 13 13.71 13.99 7.51
N VAL A 14 13.26 12.73 7.47
CA VAL A 14 12.40 12.21 6.39
C VAL A 14 11.04 12.91 6.40
N ARG A 15 10.42 13.11 7.57
CA ARG A 15 9.17 13.87 7.67
C ARG A 15 9.35 15.28 7.13
N GLU A 16 10.38 15.99 7.56
CA GLU A 16 10.64 17.36 7.09
C GLU A 16 10.81 17.45 5.58
N ALA A 17 11.47 16.44 4.97
CA ALA A 17 11.74 16.43 3.55
C ALA A 17 10.53 16.06 2.68
N HIS A 18 9.62 15.22 3.18
CA HIS A 18 8.55 14.63 2.36
C HIS A 18 7.13 14.99 2.81
N ALA A 19 6.90 15.16 4.11
CA ALA A 19 5.58 15.43 4.68
C ALA A 19 5.70 16.27 5.97
N PRO A 20 6.20 17.53 5.89
CA PRO A 20 6.58 18.33 7.06
C PRO A 20 5.43 18.54 8.05
N ASP A 21 4.21 18.65 7.55
CA ASP A 21 3.01 18.89 8.37
C ASP A 21 2.37 17.58 8.87
N ALA A 22 2.80 16.40 8.40
CA ALA A 22 2.15 15.14 8.75
C ALA A 22 2.19 14.87 10.26
N LEU A 23 1.05 14.46 10.81
CA LEU A 23 0.94 13.90 12.15
C LEU A 23 1.33 12.43 12.14
N VAL A 24 1.97 11.98 13.21
CA VAL A 24 2.19 10.55 13.45
C VAL A 24 1.55 10.18 14.78
N LEU A 25 0.64 9.20 14.74
CA LEU A 25 -0.18 8.81 15.88
C LEU A 25 0.01 7.32 16.20
N ASP A 26 0.26 7.01 17.46
CA ASP A 26 0.15 5.67 18.00
C ASP A 26 -1.31 5.32 18.27
N CYS A 27 -1.75 4.14 17.84
CA CYS A 27 -3.08 3.62 18.08
C CYS A 27 -3.09 2.67 19.28
N GLU A 28 -4.01 2.86 20.22
CA GLU A 28 -4.20 1.94 21.35
C GLU A 28 -4.82 0.61 20.92
N ARG A 29 -5.65 0.64 19.88
CA ARG A 29 -6.37 -0.54 19.36
C ARG A 29 -5.96 -0.81 17.93
N ASP A 30 -5.86 -2.08 17.61
CA ASP A 30 -5.62 -2.53 16.24
C ASP A 30 -6.88 -2.43 15.39
N PHE A 31 -6.69 -2.23 14.09
CA PHE A 31 -7.79 -2.17 13.10
C PHE A 31 -7.27 -2.59 11.72
N GLU A 32 -8.13 -3.18 10.93
CA GLU A 32 -7.96 -3.28 9.48
C GLU A 32 -8.52 -2.00 8.83
N THR A 33 -9.81 -1.78 9.02
CA THR A 33 -10.51 -0.54 8.66
C THR A 33 -11.00 0.14 9.94
N LEU A 34 -10.64 1.40 10.13
CA LEU A 34 -11.06 2.17 11.30
C LEU A 34 -12.55 2.50 11.19
N ASP A 35 -13.32 2.14 12.23
CA ASP A 35 -14.74 2.50 12.32
C ASP A 35 -14.92 4.03 12.22
N PRO A 36 -15.82 4.54 11.37
CA PRO A 36 -16.07 5.98 11.22
C PRO A 36 -16.36 6.70 12.54
N ALA A 37 -17.10 6.06 13.46
CA ALA A 37 -17.37 6.64 14.78
C ALA A 37 -16.11 6.80 15.63
N VAL A 38 -15.14 5.90 15.45
CA VAL A 38 -13.82 6.00 16.08
C VAL A 38 -12.96 7.06 15.39
N ALA A 39 -13.07 7.17 14.06
CA ALA A 39 -12.38 8.18 13.29
C ALA A 39 -12.78 9.62 13.70
N GLU A 40 -14.00 9.85 14.14
CA GLU A 40 -14.43 11.15 14.70
C GLU A 40 -13.60 11.59 15.91
N SER A 41 -13.01 10.63 16.65
CA SER A 41 -12.11 10.94 17.76
C SER A 41 -10.78 11.59 17.36
N LEU A 42 -10.47 11.66 16.06
CA LEU A 42 -9.36 12.45 15.52
C LEU A 42 -9.63 13.95 15.54
N GLY A 43 -10.91 14.38 15.59
CA GLY A 43 -11.29 15.79 15.53
C GLY A 43 -10.50 16.74 16.46
N PRO A 44 -10.16 16.35 17.71
CA PRO A 44 -9.30 17.17 18.57
C PRO A 44 -7.82 17.25 18.15
N LEU A 45 -7.36 16.39 17.25
CA LEU A 45 -5.96 16.28 16.83
C LEU A 45 -5.69 16.86 15.44
N VAL A 46 -6.75 17.07 14.64
CA VAL A 46 -6.66 17.53 13.25
C VAL A 46 -7.53 18.75 13.02
N ASP A 47 -7.16 19.61 12.08
CA ASP A 47 -7.87 20.85 11.76
C ASP A 47 -9.09 20.61 10.86
N GLY A 48 -9.14 19.48 10.16
CA GLY A 48 -10.23 19.16 9.24
C GLY A 48 -10.26 17.71 8.81
N LEU A 49 -11.45 17.30 8.37
CA LEU A 49 -11.73 15.97 7.80
C LEU A 49 -12.35 16.16 6.40
N SER A 50 -11.80 15.47 5.41
CA SER A 50 -12.27 15.50 4.00
C SER A 50 -12.35 14.06 3.49
N PRO A 51 -13.47 13.35 3.74
CA PRO A 51 -13.64 11.96 3.31
C PRO A 51 -13.48 11.80 1.79
N LEU A 52 -12.83 10.72 1.38
CA LEU A 52 -12.76 10.35 -0.02
C LEU A 52 -14.13 9.91 -0.54
N SER A 53 -14.42 10.28 -1.78
CA SER A 53 -15.61 9.83 -2.49
C SER A 53 -15.26 9.57 -3.93
N TYR A 54 -15.75 8.45 -4.48
CA TYR A 54 -15.49 8.05 -5.84
C TYR A 54 -16.81 7.78 -6.59
N PRO A 55 -16.84 7.97 -7.93
CA PRO A 55 -18.01 7.66 -8.73
C PRO A 55 -18.46 6.20 -8.59
N GLY A 56 -19.76 5.97 -8.40
CA GLY A 56 -20.31 4.62 -8.22
C GLY A 56 -20.11 3.71 -9.44
N GLU A 57 -19.95 4.30 -10.62
CA GLU A 57 -19.65 3.60 -11.87
C GLU A 57 -18.25 3.00 -11.93
N TRP A 58 -17.34 3.39 -11.02
CA TRP A 58 -16.03 2.76 -10.89
C TRP A 58 -16.09 1.42 -10.14
N LEU A 59 -17.24 1.07 -9.58
CA LEU A 59 -17.42 -0.15 -8.82
C LEU A 59 -18.17 -1.21 -9.63
N PRO A 60 -17.66 -2.46 -9.70
CA PRO A 60 -18.43 -3.60 -10.15
C PRO A 60 -19.70 -3.80 -9.31
N SER A 61 -20.73 -4.42 -9.89
CA SER A 61 -22.02 -4.62 -9.20
C SER A 61 -21.92 -5.49 -7.95
N ASP A 62 -20.92 -6.34 -7.86
CA ASP A 62 -20.62 -7.27 -6.78
C ASP A 62 -19.39 -6.85 -5.93
N ALA A 63 -18.95 -5.58 -6.06
CA ALA A 63 -17.85 -5.03 -5.28
C ALA A 63 -18.03 -5.31 -3.77
N PRO A 64 -16.95 -5.62 -3.02
CA PRO A 64 -17.01 -5.84 -1.58
C PRO A 64 -17.56 -4.63 -0.82
N ASP A 65 -18.24 -4.86 0.30
CA ASP A 65 -18.80 -3.77 1.13
C ASP A 65 -17.74 -2.76 1.58
N ALA A 66 -16.53 -3.22 1.90
CA ALA A 66 -15.41 -2.35 2.25
C ALA A 66 -15.10 -1.35 1.12
N LEU A 67 -15.09 -1.82 -0.13
CA LEU A 67 -14.84 -0.96 -1.28
C LEU A 67 -15.99 0.03 -1.55
N ARG A 68 -17.23 -0.41 -1.35
CA ARG A 68 -18.41 0.47 -1.39
C ARG A 68 -18.35 1.57 -0.34
N GLN A 69 -17.89 1.22 0.88
CA GLN A 69 -17.70 2.19 1.96
C GLN A 69 -16.65 3.24 1.57
N TYR A 70 -15.50 2.83 1.00
CA TYR A 70 -14.49 3.76 0.50
C TYR A 70 -15.01 4.74 -0.54
N ALA A 71 -15.86 4.28 -1.43
CA ALA A 71 -16.42 5.11 -2.49
C ALA A 71 -17.53 6.05 -2.00
N SER A 72 -18.14 5.78 -0.84
CA SER A 72 -19.38 6.43 -0.39
C SER A 72 -19.21 7.83 0.20
N GLY A 73 -18.00 8.32 0.41
CA GLY A 73 -17.75 9.57 1.15
C GLY A 73 -17.85 9.43 2.66
N VAL A 74 -17.94 8.20 3.19
CA VAL A 74 -17.81 7.92 4.62
C VAL A 74 -16.32 7.93 4.96
N PHE A 75 -15.94 8.71 5.99
CA PHE A 75 -14.56 8.80 6.43
C PHE A 75 -14.03 7.42 6.82
N THR A 76 -13.07 6.92 6.06
CA THR A 76 -12.57 5.54 6.17
C THR A 76 -11.06 5.53 6.09
N ILE A 77 -10.40 4.94 7.07
CA ILE A 77 -8.94 4.81 7.15
C ILE A 77 -8.58 3.33 7.26
N GLY A 78 -7.53 2.96 6.54
CA GLY A 78 -7.05 1.60 6.50
C GLY A 78 -7.96 0.69 5.68
N ALA A 79 -7.42 -0.44 5.25
CA ALA A 79 -8.09 -1.42 4.41
C ALA A 79 -7.79 -2.84 4.93
N PRO A 80 -8.65 -3.83 4.60
CA PRO A 80 -8.30 -5.22 4.82
C PRO A 80 -6.97 -5.55 4.14
N GLY A 81 -6.05 -6.16 4.89
CA GLY A 81 -4.70 -6.46 4.42
C GLY A 81 -3.66 -5.35 4.66
N ASP A 82 -4.06 -4.16 5.11
CA ASP A 82 -3.11 -3.11 5.49
C ASP A 82 -2.15 -3.58 6.57
N GLY A 83 -0.89 -3.19 6.43
CA GLY A 83 0.17 -3.48 7.39
C GLY A 83 0.01 -2.81 8.75
N GLY A 84 1.09 -2.78 9.51
CA GLY A 84 1.14 -2.16 10.83
C GLY A 84 1.20 -0.63 10.82
N VAL A 85 1.41 0.00 9.66
CA VAL A 85 1.35 1.45 9.45
C VAL A 85 0.32 1.72 8.36
N ALA A 86 -0.58 2.66 8.62
CA ALA A 86 -1.51 3.21 7.62
C ALA A 86 -1.35 4.73 7.58
N TRP A 87 -1.75 5.36 6.49
CA TRP A 87 -1.75 6.81 6.40
C TRP A 87 -2.98 7.32 5.65
N THR A 88 -3.31 8.60 5.85
CA THR A 88 -4.41 9.24 5.14
C THR A 88 -4.16 10.72 4.90
N ARG A 89 -4.67 11.23 3.79
CA ARG A 89 -4.81 12.66 3.49
C ARG A 89 -6.24 13.15 3.66
N GLN A 90 -7.13 12.32 4.15
CA GLN A 90 -8.50 12.70 4.50
C GLN A 90 -8.54 13.59 5.76
N THR A 91 -7.41 13.73 6.45
CA THR A 91 -7.21 14.67 7.56
C THR A 91 -6.33 15.85 7.12
N THR A 92 -6.54 16.99 7.76
CA THR A 92 -5.63 18.15 7.67
C THR A 92 -5.07 18.42 9.04
N PRO A 93 -3.75 18.33 9.27
CA PRO A 93 -2.74 17.80 8.33
C PRO A 93 -2.90 16.29 8.04
N PRO A 94 -2.21 15.76 7.01
CA PRO A 94 -2.16 14.30 6.75
C PRO A 94 -1.70 13.53 7.97
N THR A 95 -2.22 12.32 8.17
CA THR A 95 -1.93 11.55 9.38
C THR A 95 -1.42 10.15 9.05
N VAL A 96 -0.37 9.74 9.76
CA VAL A 96 0.20 8.39 9.75
C VAL A 96 -0.15 7.69 11.05
N PHE A 97 -0.67 6.47 10.98
CA PHE A 97 -1.12 5.65 12.11
C PHE A 97 -0.18 4.47 12.32
N VAL A 98 0.29 4.31 13.55
CA VAL A 98 1.09 3.15 13.99
C VAL A 98 0.19 2.21 14.76
N LYS A 99 -0.07 1.05 14.19
CA LYS A 99 -0.96 0.05 14.78
C LYS A 99 -0.24 -0.77 15.85
N PRO A 100 -0.90 -1.17 16.94
CA PRO A 100 -0.25 -1.90 18.04
C PRO A 100 0.25 -3.29 17.64
N ARG A 101 -0.19 -3.84 16.49
CA ARG A 101 0.35 -5.11 15.92
C ARG A 101 1.86 -5.05 15.64
N LEU A 102 2.45 -3.87 15.57
CA LEU A 102 3.90 -3.68 15.46
C LEU A 102 4.62 -3.84 16.80
N GLY A 103 3.88 -4.00 17.90
CA GLY A 103 4.48 -4.26 19.21
C GLY A 103 5.37 -5.50 19.19
N GLY A 104 6.63 -5.35 19.63
CA GLY A 104 7.63 -6.44 19.58
C GLY A 104 8.39 -6.59 18.25
N SER A 105 8.04 -5.83 17.23
CA SER A 105 8.84 -5.76 16.00
C SER A 105 10.18 -5.05 16.24
N PRO A 106 11.24 -5.40 15.50
CA PRO A 106 12.50 -4.67 15.58
C PRO A 106 12.31 -3.18 15.30
N GLY A 107 12.87 -2.30 16.17
CA GLY A 107 12.68 -0.85 16.05
C GLY A 107 13.06 -0.30 14.69
N GLY A 108 14.17 -0.76 14.08
CA GLY A 108 14.58 -0.36 12.75
C GLY A 108 13.54 -0.69 11.67
N PHE A 109 12.83 -1.81 11.80
CA PHE A 109 11.75 -2.17 10.86
C PHE A 109 10.55 -1.24 11.00
N VAL A 110 10.15 -0.91 12.23
CA VAL A 110 9.07 0.06 12.48
C VAL A 110 9.45 1.44 11.94
N ASP A 111 10.70 1.87 12.17
CA ASP A 111 11.23 3.14 11.65
C ASP A 111 11.19 3.17 10.11
N PHE A 112 11.55 2.07 9.44
CA PHE A 112 11.43 1.97 7.99
C PHE A 112 9.99 2.09 7.51
N LEU A 113 9.04 1.39 8.12
CA LEU A 113 7.62 1.48 7.75
C LEU A 113 7.08 2.90 7.92
N LEU A 114 7.45 3.58 9.00
CA LEU A 114 7.08 4.98 9.22
C LEU A 114 7.69 5.91 8.17
N ALA A 115 8.98 5.74 7.88
CA ALA A 115 9.66 6.54 6.88
C ALA A 115 9.05 6.32 5.48
N ALA A 116 8.70 5.07 5.13
CA ALA A 116 8.03 4.75 3.87
C ALA A 116 6.67 5.43 3.77
N ALA A 117 5.85 5.36 4.81
CA ALA A 117 4.55 6.05 4.87
C ALA A 117 4.69 7.57 4.71
N LEU A 118 5.68 8.19 5.37
CA LEU A 118 5.93 9.64 5.23
C LEU A 118 6.36 10.02 3.81
N VAL A 119 7.15 9.18 3.14
CA VAL A 119 7.50 9.38 1.72
C VAL A 119 6.25 9.26 0.84
N GLU A 120 5.40 8.26 1.07
CA GLU A 120 4.15 8.04 0.32
C GLU A 120 3.16 9.19 0.51
N VAL A 121 3.00 9.69 1.74
CA VAL A 121 2.22 10.92 2.02
C VAL A 121 2.69 12.10 1.18
N GLY A 122 3.99 12.23 0.97
CA GLY A 122 4.60 13.30 0.15
C GLY A 122 4.46 13.10 -1.37
N LEU A 123 4.08 11.92 -1.84
CA LEU A 123 3.85 11.69 -3.26
C LEU A 123 2.54 12.36 -3.72
N ASP A 124 2.55 12.93 -4.91
CA ASP A 124 1.32 13.39 -5.58
C ASP A 124 0.64 12.19 -6.27
N ARG A 125 0.14 11.25 -5.46
CA ARG A 125 -0.53 10.01 -5.89
C ARG A 125 -1.79 9.78 -5.06
N PRO A 126 -2.80 9.09 -5.57
CA PRO A 126 -3.99 8.74 -4.79
C PRO A 126 -3.63 8.03 -3.48
N GLU A 127 -4.45 8.18 -2.46
CA GLU A 127 -4.29 7.47 -1.20
C GLU A 127 -4.60 5.97 -1.34
N GLN A 128 -5.51 5.63 -2.28
CA GLN A 128 -6.03 4.28 -2.44
C GLN A 128 -6.00 3.85 -3.90
N PHE A 129 -5.97 2.52 -4.10
CA PHE A 129 -5.94 1.92 -5.44
C PHE A 129 -7.16 2.30 -6.28
N LEU A 130 -8.34 2.54 -5.68
CA LEU A 130 -9.52 2.95 -6.43
C LEU A 130 -9.32 4.31 -7.11
N GLY A 131 -8.67 5.26 -6.43
CA GLY A 131 -8.26 6.53 -7.04
C GLY A 131 -7.12 6.39 -8.07
N PHE A 132 -6.36 5.30 -8.02
CA PHE A 132 -5.36 4.98 -9.04
C PHE A 132 -6.00 4.35 -10.28
N PHE A 133 -6.88 3.35 -10.10
CA PHE A 133 -7.53 2.70 -11.24
C PHE A 133 -8.63 3.54 -11.86
N GLU A 134 -9.35 4.34 -11.08
CA GLU A 134 -10.49 5.14 -11.56
C GLU A 134 -11.49 4.27 -12.35
N ALA A 135 -11.89 4.72 -13.53
CA ALA A 135 -12.80 4.00 -14.44
C ALA A 135 -12.22 2.67 -14.99
N HIS A 136 -10.92 2.40 -14.78
CA HIS A 136 -10.29 1.15 -15.20
C HIS A 136 -10.45 0.01 -14.18
N TYR A 137 -10.99 0.27 -12.98
CA TYR A 137 -11.20 -0.80 -12.02
C TYR A 137 -12.20 -1.87 -12.49
N PRO A 138 -13.36 -1.50 -13.10
CA PRO A 138 -14.22 -2.50 -13.73
C PRO A 138 -13.58 -3.27 -14.89
N GLU A 139 -12.64 -2.66 -15.61
CA GLU A 139 -11.88 -3.35 -16.65
C GLU A 139 -10.93 -4.39 -16.07
N LEU A 140 -10.27 -4.05 -14.94
CA LEU A 140 -9.45 -5.01 -14.20
C LEU A 140 -10.30 -6.17 -13.69
N ASP A 141 -11.45 -5.89 -13.08
CA ASP A 141 -12.37 -6.89 -12.56
C ASP A 141 -12.82 -7.88 -13.66
N ALA A 142 -13.18 -7.34 -14.84
CA ALA A 142 -13.56 -8.16 -15.98
C ALA A 142 -12.39 -8.98 -16.58
N ALA A 143 -11.15 -8.52 -16.40
CA ALA A 143 -9.95 -9.15 -16.97
C ALA A 143 -9.46 -10.36 -16.14
N VAL A 144 -9.90 -10.49 -14.88
CA VAL A 144 -9.41 -11.52 -13.96
C VAL A 144 -10.52 -12.51 -13.60
N ALA A 145 -10.18 -13.80 -13.56
CA ALA A 145 -11.12 -14.87 -13.16
C ALA A 145 -11.03 -15.09 -11.63
N LEU A 146 -11.21 -14.00 -10.84
CA LEU A 146 -11.12 -14.02 -9.39
C LEU A 146 -12.46 -13.65 -8.76
N ASP A 147 -12.67 -14.04 -7.51
CA ASP A 147 -13.80 -13.50 -6.74
C ASP A 147 -13.56 -12.02 -6.38
N PRO A 148 -14.61 -11.27 -6.01
CA PRO A 148 -14.48 -9.84 -5.74
C PRO A 148 -13.48 -9.47 -4.64
N ALA A 149 -13.27 -10.34 -3.64
CA ALA A 149 -12.31 -10.08 -2.56
C ALA A 149 -10.87 -10.29 -3.05
N ALA A 150 -10.63 -11.33 -3.85
CA ALA A 150 -9.34 -11.60 -4.46
C ALA A 150 -8.99 -10.54 -5.54
N THR A 151 -9.98 -10.06 -6.30
CA THR A 151 -9.80 -8.93 -7.24
C THR A 151 -9.39 -7.65 -6.48
N TYR A 152 -10.07 -7.36 -5.37
CA TYR A 152 -9.69 -6.25 -4.49
C TYR A 152 -8.24 -6.38 -4.01
N GLN A 153 -7.85 -7.55 -3.50
CA GLN A 153 -6.49 -7.83 -3.02
C GLN A 153 -5.46 -7.65 -4.15
N LEU A 154 -5.76 -8.15 -5.34
CA LEU A 154 -4.89 -7.97 -6.51
C LEU A 154 -4.75 -6.50 -6.90
N ALA A 155 -5.84 -5.73 -6.92
CA ALA A 155 -5.82 -4.31 -7.25
C ALA A 155 -4.97 -3.50 -6.24
N ALA A 156 -5.12 -3.79 -4.95
CA ALA A 156 -4.30 -3.19 -3.90
C ALA A 156 -2.81 -3.53 -4.07
N ALA A 157 -2.49 -4.80 -4.38
CA ALA A 157 -1.13 -5.25 -4.65
C ALA A 157 -0.52 -4.55 -5.88
N LEU A 158 -1.25 -4.44 -6.97
CA LEU A 158 -0.79 -3.73 -8.16
C LEU A 158 -0.49 -2.26 -7.84
N TYR A 159 -1.35 -1.60 -7.08
CA TYR A 159 -1.11 -0.23 -6.67
C TYR A 159 0.12 -0.11 -5.75
N GLU A 160 0.34 -1.03 -4.83
CA GLU A 160 1.54 -1.08 -3.99
C GLU A 160 2.82 -1.20 -4.85
N ALA A 161 2.82 -2.04 -5.89
CA ALA A 161 3.93 -2.12 -6.84
C ALA A 161 4.16 -0.78 -7.56
N PHE A 162 3.09 -0.10 -7.98
CA PHE A 162 3.18 1.21 -8.60
C PHE A 162 3.80 2.25 -7.66
N LEU A 163 3.37 2.31 -6.39
CA LEU A 163 3.99 3.17 -5.37
C LEU A 163 5.46 2.79 -5.15
N GLY A 164 5.77 1.50 -5.11
CA GLY A 164 7.14 0.98 -4.99
C GLY A 164 8.08 1.50 -6.09
N LEU A 165 7.60 1.60 -7.34
CA LEU A 165 8.37 2.18 -8.46
C LEU A 165 8.66 3.68 -8.27
N HIS A 166 7.85 4.39 -7.50
CA HIS A 166 8.03 5.82 -7.22
C HIS A 166 8.85 6.09 -5.95
N THR A 167 8.88 5.16 -4.99
CA THR A 167 9.53 5.35 -3.70
C THR A 167 10.93 4.75 -3.61
N ARG A 168 11.21 3.68 -4.33
CA ARG A 168 12.48 2.92 -4.21
C ARG A 168 13.75 3.74 -4.42
N GLU A 169 13.72 4.74 -5.30
CA GLU A 169 14.89 5.60 -5.53
C GLU A 169 15.14 6.53 -4.32
N VAL A 170 14.09 6.95 -3.64
CA VAL A 170 14.21 7.69 -2.37
C VAL A 170 14.89 6.81 -1.34
N PHE A 171 14.45 5.55 -1.18
CA PHE A 171 15.01 4.60 -0.21
C PHE A 171 16.47 4.24 -0.52
N ARG A 172 16.82 4.07 -1.79
CA ARG A 172 18.22 3.89 -2.22
C ARG A 172 19.09 5.10 -1.87
N GLY A 173 18.54 6.31 -2.03
CA GLY A 173 19.21 7.56 -1.70
C GLY A 173 19.52 7.73 -0.20
N TRP A 174 18.86 6.98 0.68
CA TRP A 174 19.13 7.04 2.11
C TRP A 174 20.50 6.52 2.53
N ALA A 175 21.22 5.77 1.69
CA ALA A 175 22.51 5.18 2.03
C ALA A 175 23.51 6.18 2.64
N GLY A 176 23.49 7.44 2.19
CA GLY A 176 24.39 8.49 2.70
C GLY A 176 23.80 9.36 3.79
N ALA A 177 22.50 9.66 3.72
CA ALA A 177 21.84 10.62 4.60
C ALA A 177 21.13 9.96 5.79
N HIS A 178 20.62 8.73 5.62
CA HIS A 178 19.81 8.00 6.60
C HIS A 178 20.25 6.54 6.70
N PRO A 179 21.48 6.24 7.17
CA PRO A 179 22.05 4.90 7.10
C PRO A 179 21.28 3.85 7.92
N ARG A 180 20.61 4.23 9.02
CA ARG A 180 19.75 3.31 9.79
C ARG A 180 18.53 2.90 8.99
N LEU A 181 17.82 3.86 8.38
CA LEU A 181 16.65 3.60 7.55
C LEU A 181 17.02 2.81 6.29
N HIS A 182 18.15 3.13 5.67
CA HIS A 182 18.66 2.36 4.54
C HIS A 182 18.98 0.91 4.93
N GLY A 183 19.62 0.69 6.09
CA GLY A 183 19.87 -0.64 6.63
C GLY A 183 18.58 -1.43 6.84
N ALA A 184 17.58 -0.82 7.49
CA ALA A 184 16.30 -1.45 7.74
C ALA A 184 15.51 -1.76 6.45
N TRP A 185 15.56 -0.88 5.45
CA TRP A 185 14.99 -1.12 4.12
C TRP A 185 15.63 -2.33 3.43
N ARG A 186 16.98 -2.44 3.47
CA ARG A 186 17.70 -3.59 2.93
C ARG A 186 17.36 -4.88 3.66
N ASP A 187 17.39 -4.86 4.99
CA ASP A 187 17.06 -6.02 5.83
C ASP A 187 15.64 -6.53 5.56
N ALA A 188 14.69 -5.62 5.31
CA ALA A 188 13.32 -5.99 4.92
C ALA A 188 13.29 -6.69 3.56
N GLY A 189 14.01 -6.18 2.57
CA GLY A 189 14.16 -6.80 1.25
C GLY A 189 14.80 -8.18 1.33
N GLU A 190 15.93 -8.32 2.02
CA GLU A 190 16.65 -9.59 2.19
C GLU A 190 15.77 -10.70 2.81
N ARG A 191 14.77 -10.34 3.62
CA ARG A 191 13.80 -11.32 4.18
C ARG A 191 12.74 -11.75 3.19
N LEU A 192 12.47 -10.95 2.15
CA LEU A 192 11.50 -11.29 1.10
C LEU A 192 12.10 -12.21 0.02
N GLU A 193 13.39 -12.10 -0.27
CA GLU A 193 14.04 -12.86 -1.34
C GLU A 193 13.77 -14.38 -1.32
N PRO A 194 13.92 -15.11 -0.18
CA PRO A 194 13.64 -16.53 -0.14
C PRO A 194 12.19 -16.86 -0.48
N ARG A 195 11.25 -16.06 0.01
CA ARG A 195 9.81 -16.25 -0.24
C ARG A 195 9.45 -16.02 -1.70
N LEU A 196 10.09 -15.02 -2.36
CA LEU A 196 9.91 -14.79 -3.79
C LEU A 196 10.46 -15.94 -4.65
N ALA A 197 11.58 -16.54 -4.23
CA ALA A 197 12.16 -17.69 -4.92
C ALA A 197 11.27 -18.94 -4.87
N ASP A 198 10.54 -19.14 -3.78
CA ASP A 198 9.63 -20.28 -3.59
C ASP A 198 8.28 -20.10 -4.30
N LEU A 199 7.87 -18.84 -4.55
CA LEU A 199 6.55 -18.46 -5.03
C LEU A 199 6.09 -19.15 -6.32
N PRO A 200 6.92 -19.33 -7.38
CA PRO A 200 6.50 -20.07 -8.57
C PRO A 200 6.14 -21.52 -8.28
N GLY A 201 6.85 -22.17 -7.37
CA GLY A 201 6.55 -23.52 -6.94
C GLY A 201 5.27 -23.62 -6.13
N GLU A 202 5.01 -22.67 -5.25
CA GLU A 202 3.77 -22.59 -4.46
C GLU A 202 2.55 -22.38 -5.35
N LEU A 203 2.63 -21.46 -6.32
CA LEU A 203 1.57 -21.24 -7.31
C LEU A 203 1.29 -22.48 -8.15
N ALA A 204 2.35 -23.16 -8.62
CA ALA A 204 2.19 -24.38 -9.44
C ALA A 204 1.56 -25.55 -8.67
N ARG A 205 1.61 -25.53 -7.34
CA ARG A 205 1.02 -26.57 -6.47
C ARG A 205 -0.28 -26.14 -5.79
N ASP A 206 -0.83 -24.96 -6.14
CA ASP A 206 -2.00 -24.36 -5.50
C ASP A 206 -1.84 -24.18 -3.97
N GLU A 207 -0.60 -24.01 -3.48
CA GLU A 207 -0.29 -23.78 -2.08
C GLU A 207 -0.51 -22.32 -1.67
N THR A 208 -0.43 -21.40 -2.64
CA THR A 208 -0.65 -19.96 -2.48
C THR A 208 -1.60 -19.46 -3.57
N ALA A 209 -2.66 -18.75 -3.17
CA ALA A 209 -3.59 -18.12 -4.11
C ALA A 209 -2.91 -17.00 -4.91
N PHE A 210 -3.32 -16.79 -6.16
CA PHE A 210 -2.71 -15.81 -7.06
C PHE A 210 -2.69 -14.40 -6.49
N ALA A 211 -3.79 -13.94 -5.86
CA ALA A 211 -3.86 -12.62 -5.25
C ALA A 211 -2.85 -12.44 -4.09
N ALA A 212 -2.70 -13.48 -3.25
CA ALA A 212 -1.71 -13.47 -2.17
C ALA A 212 -0.26 -13.51 -2.71
N ALA A 213 -0.02 -14.23 -3.78
CA ALA A 213 1.26 -14.23 -4.49
C ALA A 213 1.59 -12.86 -5.09
N ALA A 214 0.59 -12.20 -5.67
CA ALA A 214 0.71 -10.84 -6.19
C ALA A 214 1.06 -9.84 -5.10
N GLU A 215 0.39 -9.94 -3.93
CA GLU A 215 0.69 -9.08 -2.78
C GLU A 215 2.16 -9.20 -2.35
N LEU A 216 2.66 -10.44 -2.20
CA LEU A 216 4.06 -10.68 -1.85
C LEU A 216 5.02 -10.13 -2.91
N ALA A 217 4.78 -10.43 -4.19
CA ALA A 217 5.66 -9.99 -5.27
C ALA A 217 5.63 -8.47 -5.43
N CYS A 218 4.46 -7.84 -5.38
CA CYS A 218 4.29 -6.40 -5.53
C CYS A 218 4.93 -5.62 -4.38
N SER A 219 4.85 -6.12 -3.13
CA SER A 219 5.52 -5.50 -1.99
C SER A 219 7.05 -5.46 -2.12
N ALA A 220 7.63 -6.35 -2.93
CA ALA A 220 9.07 -6.42 -3.17
C ALA A 220 9.59 -5.40 -4.18
N VAL A 221 8.71 -4.77 -4.98
CA VAL A 221 9.08 -3.75 -5.99
C VAL A 221 9.82 -2.58 -5.36
N LYS A 222 9.36 -2.10 -4.20
CA LYS A 222 10.01 -1.00 -3.47
C LYS A 222 11.41 -1.34 -2.97
N HIS A 223 11.75 -2.62 -2.87
CA HIS A 223 13.09 -3.08 -2.52
C HIS A 223 13.98 -3.30 -3.75
N GLY A 224 13.41 -3.30 -4.97
CA GLY A 224 14.11 -3.53 -6.22
C GLY A 224 14.66 -4.95 -6.35
N LEU A 225 13.90 -5.92 -5.84
CA LEU A 225 14.22 -7.34 -5.92
C LEU A 225 13.78 -7.93 -7.26
N ASP A 226 14.44 -8.98 -7.69
CA ASP A 226 14.02 -9.74 -8.88
C ASP A 226 12.70 -10.46 -8.63
N LEU A 227 11.69 -10.13 -9.42
CA LEU A 227 10.36 -10.70 -9.28
C LEU A 227 10.19 -11.93 -10.18
N PRO A 228 9.54 -13.02 -9.70
CA PRO A 228 9.24 -14.17 -10.52
C PRO A 228 8.15 -13.85 -11.56
N VAL A 229 8.09 -14.68 -12.62
CA VAL A 229 6.99 -14.62 -13.60
C VAL A 229 5.66 -14.98 -12.90
N PRO A 230 4.55 -14.26 -13.20
CA PRO A 230 4.40 -13.19 -14.19
C PRO A 230 4.71 -11.77 -13.67
N PHE A 231 5.06 -11.62 -12.40
CA PHE A 231 5.16 -10.34 -11.69
C PHE A 231 6.34 -9.45 -12.14
N GLY A 232 7.38 -10.02 -12.76
CA GLY A 232 8.53 -9.27 -13.24
C GLY A 232 8.18 -8.11 -14.21
N ALA A 233 7.05 -8.21 -14.91
CA ALA A 233 6.58 -7.14 -15.78
C ALA A 233 6.09 -5.91 -15.00
N LEU A 234 5.79 -6.04 -13.71
CA LEU A 234 5.36 -4.95 -12.84
C LEU A 234 6.54 -4.14 -12.28
N ASP A 235 7.77 -4.64 -12.39
CA ASP A 235 8.99 -3.87 -12.06
C ASP A 235 9.62 -3.27 -13.31
N THR A 236 8.89 -2.40 -13.99
CA THR A 236 9.34 -1.79 -15.25
C THR A 236 8.97 -0.31 -15.33
N LEU A 237 9.75 0.45 -16.12
CA LEU A 237 9.39 1.83 -16.48
C LEU A 237 8.06 1.88 -17.26
N ALA A 238 7.75 0.84 -18.03
CA ALA A 238 6.48 0.78 -18.76
C ALA A 238 5.28 0.73 -17.82
N TYR A 239 5.37 0.03 -16.69
CA TYR A 239 4.33 0.06 -15.67
C TYR A 239 4.29 1.40 -14.94
N ARG A 240 5.44 1.93 -14.54
CA ARG A 240 5.55 3.24 -13.89
C ARG A 240 4.89 4.35 -14.71
N ASP A 241 5.11 4.35 -16.03
CA ASP A 241 4.62 5.39 -16.93
C ASP A 241 3.19 5.11 -17.43
N GLY A 242 2.82 3.84 -17.58
CA GLY A 242 1.52 3.39 -18.09
C GLY A 242 0.42 3.28 -17.03
N GLY A 243 0.78 3.21 -15.75
CA GLY A 243 -0.17 3.20 -14.63
C GLY A 243 -1.28 2.16 -14.74
N PRO A 244 -2.55 2.55 -14.48
CA PRO A 244 -3.68 1.62 -14.44
C PRO A 244 -3.93 0.90 -15.78
N VAL A 245 -3.73 1.58 -16.90
CA VAL A 245 -3.89 0.97 -18.24
C VAL A 245 -2.89 -0.18 -18.44
N TYR A 246 -1.67 -0.02 -17.96
CA TYR A 246 -0.69 -1.09 -18.02
C TYR A 246 -1.07 -2.25 -17.09
N ALA A 247 -1.54 -1.96 -15.89
CA ALA A 247 -1.96 -2.95 -14.91
C ALA A 247 -3.09 -3.84 -15.46
N VAL A 248 -4.13 -3.24 -16.07
CA VAL A 248 -5.23 -3.98 -16.72
C VAL A 248 -4.70 -4.89 -17.80
N ARG A 249 -3.89 -4.37 -18.74
CA ARG A 249 -3.31 -5.17 -19.82
C ARG A 249 -2.40 -6.29 -19.33
N TRP A 250 -1.68 -6.08 -18.25
CA TRP A 250 -0.88 -7.11 -17.62
C TRP A 250 -1.78 -8.21 -17.04
N ALA A 251 -2.87 -7.83 -16.37
CA ALA A 251 -3.84 -8.76 -15.82
C ALA A 251 -4.48 -9.60 -16.93
N GLU A 252 -5.03 -8.99 -17.98
CA GLU A 252 -5.59 -9.67 -19.16
C GLU A 252 -4.64 -10.77 -19.67
N LYS A 253 -3.41 -10.39 -20.02
CA LYS A 253 -2.41 -11.32 -20.58
C LYS A 253 -1.99 -12.40 -19.60
N THR A 254 -2.03 -12.11 -18.31
CA THR A 254 -1.64 -13.08 -17.28
C THR A 254 -2.74 -14.13 -17.11
N PHE A 255 -3.98 -13.71 -16.98
CA PHE A 255 -5.11 -14.63 -16.78
C PHE A 255 -5.43 -15.42 -18.05
N GLU A 256 -5.32 -14.84 -19.26
CA GLU A 256 -5.39 -15.60 -20.53
C GLU A 256 -4.40 -16.78 -20.58
N ARG A 257 -3.21 -16.63 -19.96
CA ARG A 257 -2.20 -17.72 -19.92
C ARG A 257 -2.42 -18.73 -18.81
N LEU A 258 -3.11 -18.35 -17.74
CA LEU A 258 -3.45 -19.26 -16.64
C LEU A 258 -4.62 -20.18 -17.02
N ASP A 259 -5.53 -19.69 -17.87
CA ASP A 259 -6.72 -20.42 -18.34
C ASP A 259 -6.44 -21.35 -19.54
N GLY A 260 -5.30 -21.24 -20.20
CA GLY A 260 -4.92 -22.01 -21.41
C GLY A 260 -3.87 -23.06 -21.13
#